data_cd47fc3af4578ee7e3e7802c1669fe4b
#
_entry.id   cd47fc3af4578ee7e3e7802c1669fe4b
#
_cell.length_a   1.000
_cell.length_b   1.000
_cell.length_c   1.000
_cell.angle_alpha   90.00
_cell.angle_beta   90.00
_cell.angle_gamma   90.00
#
_symmetry.space_group_name_H-M   'P 1'
#
loop_
_entity.id
_entity.type
_entity.pdbx_description
1 polymer ?
#
loop_
_entity_poly.entity_id
_entity_poly.type
_entity_poly.pdbx_seq_one_letter_code
_entity_poly.pdbx_strand_id
1 'polypeptide(L)'
;MKNRQLLFILPIICSSHAFASQPIYSYAQSPIHSNVLSLQLRDSNALAPGSFEVKSSYNQASVWAETSDYFLDFYQNQADIAILWQVNSRWKSEVGFKRIVARDNGLDELTHNFHDFFGIGQNGRDEVPQDQFHISIPELGIEINDFEGETLTNALTSYNEYRFYSDTNHSLSAGFSIYYNFVNSGPFKRDSFEQGVQINYSFRNEKHTFHSMLGVVNRSSSDIPNELLTKQAGMWAVGYNYAFNNKHSVIIESHNYSGWAESNADFSEPSNEVVLGYRYSLDRVALDFSMSENARNMDNSTDIAFTVGLRYII
;
A
#
# COMPACT_ATOMS: atom_id res chain seq x y z
N MET A 1 -30.99 -49.82 -20.18
CA MET A 1 -29.88 -49.12 -19.46
C MET A 1 -30.23 -47.65 -19.42
N LYS A 2 -30.62 -47.12 -18.25
CA LYS A 2 -30.97 -45.70 -18.08
C LYS A 2 -29.74 -44.94 -17.55
N ASN A 3 -29.15 -44.08 -18.38
CA ASN A 3 -28.09 -43.16 -17.95
C ASN A 3 -28.68 -42.14 -16.99
N ARG A 4 -28.31 -42.20 -15.71
CA ARG A 4 -28.51 -41.12 -14.72
C ARG A 4 -27.33 -40.16 -14.87
N GLN A 5 -27.55 -39.02 -15.48
CA GLN A 5 -26.64 -37.86 -15.34
C GLN A 5 -26.76 -37.34 -13.91
N LEU A 6 -25.71 -37.48 -13.13
CA LEU A 6 -25.55 -36.78 -11.85
C LEU A 6 -25.24 -35.30 -12.16
N LEU A 7 -26.22 -34.44 -11.97
CA LEU A 7 -26.02 -32.99 -11.92
C LEU A 7 -25.35 -32.67 -10.59
N PHE A 8 -24.05 -32.39 -10.61
CA PHE A 8 -23.37 -31.75 -9.46
C PHE A 8 -23.81 -30.30 -9.40
N ILE A 9 -24.78 -30.01 -8.55
CA ILE A 9 -25.09 -28.65 -8.10
C ILE A 9 -24.00 -28.30 -7.10
N LEU A 10 -22.95 -27.57 -7.55
CA LEU A 10 -22.06 -26.90 -6.61
C LEU A 10 -22.90 -25.88 -5.82
N PRO A 11 -22.87 -25.90 -4.48
CA PRO A 11 -23.50 -24.86 -3.70
C PRO A 11 -22.77 -23.54 -4.01
N ILE A 12 -23.47 -22.58 -4.60
CA ILE A 12 -23.03 -21.19 -4.69
C ILE A 12 -23.10 -20.64 -3.26
N ILE A 13 -22.01 -20.80 -2.51
CA ILE A 13 -21.86 -20.17 -1.21
C ILE A 13 -21.65 -18.69 -1.48
N CYS A 14 -22.56 -17.86 -0.98
CA CYS A 14 -22.53 -16.41 -1.04
C CYS A 14 -21.13 -15.85 -0.73
N SER A 15 -20.45 -15.34 -1.76
CA SER A 15 -19.10 -14.77 -1.65
C SER A 15 -19.09 -13.32 -1.13
N SER A 16 -20.23 -12.70 -0.88
CA SER A 16 -20.34 -11.31 -0.41
C SER A 16 -19.65 -11.03 0.93
N HIS A 17 -19.49 -12.04 1.79
CA HIS A 17 -18.78 -11.89 3.06
C HIS A 17 -17.25 -11.90 2.91
N ALA A 18 -16.71 -12.39 1.79
CA ALA A 18 -15.27 -12.52 1.60
C ALA A 18 -14.57 -11.16 1.44
N PHE A 19 -15.22 -10.19 0.78
CA PHE A 19 -14.63 -8.85 0.60
C PHE A 19 -14.74 -7.97 1.84
N ALA A 20 -15.89 -8.03 2.53
CA ALA A 20 -16.21 -7.12 3.64
C ALA A 20 -15.14 -7.12 4.74
N SER A 21 -14.32 -8.16 4.81
CA SER A 21 -13.35 -8.36 5.87
C SER A 21 -11.89 -8.11 5.48
N GLN A 22 -11.58 -7.84 4.22
CA GLN A 22 -10.19 -7.69 3.80
C GLN A 22 -9.64 -6.28 4.08
N PRO A 23 -8.33 -6.12 4.35
CA PRO A 23 -7.69 -4.80 4.41
C PRO A 23 -7.80 -4.04 3.08
N ILE A 24 -7.55 -2.74 3.12
CA ILE A 24 -7.38 -1.93 1.91
C ILE A 24 -6.16 -2.44 1.13
N TYR A 25 -6.25 -2.42 -0.19
CA TYR A 25 -5.10 -2.69 -1.04
C TYR A 25 -4.32 -1.38 -1.22
N SER A 26 -3.36 -1.14 -0.32
CA SER A 26 -2.61 0.11 -0.24
C SER A 26 -1.12 -0.17 -0.08
N TYR A 27 -0.29 0.57 -0.78
CA TYR A 27 1.15 0.63 -0.57
C TYR A 27 1.52 1.90 0.18
N ALA A 28 2.71 1.92 0.80
CA ALA A 28 3.26 3.14 1.39
C ALA A 28 3.30 4.26 0.36
N GLN A 29 2.83 5.43 0.77
CA GLN A 29 2.78 6.63 -0.07
C GLN A 29 3.90 7.62 0.27
N SER A 30 4.62 7.40 1.37
CA SER A 30 5.78 8.23 1.71
C SER A 30 6.83 8.22 0.58
N PRO A 31 7.54 9.33 0.35
CA PRO A 31 8.33 9.56 -0.87
C PRO A 31 9.30 8.44 -1.22
N ILE A 32 9.97 7.88 -0.21
CA ILE A 32 10.97 6.83 -0.42
C ILE A 32 10.36 5.44 -0.32
N HIS A 33 9.45 5.20 0.64
CA HIS A 33 8.82 3.90 0.80
C HIS A 33 7.94 3.52 -0.40
N SER A 34 7.44 4.48 -1.18
CA SER A 34 6.73 4.23 -2.43
C SER A 34 7.61 3.55 -3.48
N ASN A 35 8.92 3.79 -3.46
CA ASN A 35 9.90 3.31 -4.45
C ASN A 35 10.59 1.99 -4.07
N VAL A 36 10.38 1.49 -2.86
CA VAL A 36 10.95 0.24 -2.33
C VAL A 36 9.86 -0.75 -1.97
N LEU A 37 10.27 -1.96 -1.55
CA LEU A 37 9.32 -2.94 -1.03
C LEU A 37 8.69 -2.43 0.27
N SER A 38 7.39 -2.21 0.24
CA SER A 38 6.56 -2.06 1.43
C SER A 38 5.64 -3.26 1.60
N LEU A 39 5.68 -3.88 2.79
CA LEU A 39 4.82 -5.01 3.12
C LEU A 39 3.39 -4.50 3.35
N GLN A 40 2.43 -5.23 2.82
CA GLN A 40 1.02 -4.88 2.95
C GLN A 40 0.36 -5.58 4.12
N LEU A 41 -0.58 -4.91 4.76
CA LEU A 41 -1.51 -5.56 5.68
C LEU A 41 -2.32 -6.62 4.93
N ARG A 42 -2.43 -7.83 5.48
CA ARG A 42 -3.02 -8.98 4.82
C ARG A 42 -4.10 -9.63 5.69
N ASP A 43 -5.14 -10.12 5.05
CA ASP A 43 -6.07 -11.06 5.68
C ASP A 43 -5.45 -12.46 5.65
N SER A 44 -5.17 -13.02 6.82
CA SER A 44 -4.65 -14.39 6.95
C SER A 44 -5.72 -15.47 6.72
N ASN A 45 -6.99 -15.10 6.57
CA ASN A 45 -8.03 -16.05 6.18
C ASN A 45 -7.89 -16.44 4.72
N ALA A 46 -8.30 -17.68 4.38
CA ALA A 46 -8.31 -18.15 3.00
C ALA A 46 -9.60 -17.77 2.29
N LEU A 47 -9.48 -17.51 1.00
CA LEU A 47 -10.59 -17.59 0.06
C LEU A 47 -10.95 -19.06 -0.20
N ALA A 48 -11.94 -19.32 -1.04
CA ALA A 48 -12.24 -20.68 -1.46
C ALA A 48 -11.03 -21.30 -2.20
N PRO A 49 -10.64 -22.53 -1.89
CA PRO A 49 -9.55 -23.19 -2.61
C PRO A 49 -9.78 -23.22 -4.12
N GLY A 50 -8.76 -22.84 -4.89
CA GLY A 50 -8.80 -22.76 -6.34
C GLY A 50 -9.32 -21.43 -6.89
N SER A 51 -9.84 -20.51 -6.05
CA SER A 51 -10.33 -19.21 -6.51
C SER A 51 -9.19 -18.25 -6.81
N PHE A 52 -9.51 -17.27 -7.66
CA PHE A 52 -8.64 -16.12 -7.94
C PHE A 52 -9.30 -14.82 -7.49
N GLU A 53 -8.50 -13.88 -7.04
CA GLU A 53 -8.90 -12.49 -6.84
C GLU A 53 -8.02 -11.59 -7.71
N VAL A 54 -8.66 -10.77 -8.54
CA VAL A 54 -8.00 -9.68 -9.25
C VAL A 54 -8.20 -8.41 -8.45
N LYS A 55 -7.12 -7.70 -8.16
CA LYS A 55 -7.11 -6.41 -7.47
C LYS A 55 -6.49 -5.37 -8.37
N SER A 56 -7.07 -4.20 -8.41
CA SER A 56 -6.45 -3.01 -9.01
C SER A 56 -6.72 -1.79 -8.15
N SER A 57 -5.79 -0.84 -8.14
CA SER A 57 -5.98 0.44 -7.49
C SER A 57 -5.32 1.56 -8.27
N TYR A 58 -5.87 2.75 -8.10
CA TYR A 58 -5.28 4.00 -8.57
C TYR A 58 -5.23 4.96 -7.40
N ASN A 59 -4.02 5.46 -7.13
CA ASN A 59 -3.75 6.37 -6.03
C ASN A 59 -3.17 7.67 -6.59
N GLN A 60 -3.58 8.78 -6.00
CA GLN A 60 -3.03 10.12 -6.21
C GLN A 60 -2.52 10.62 -4.87
N ALA A 61 -1.26 11.03 -4.82
CA ALA A 61 -0.64 11.54 -3.61
C ALA A 61 0.08 12.85 -3.86
N SER A 62 0.04 13.71 -2.86
CA SER A 62 0.82 14.93 -2.76
C SER A 62 1.94 14.71 -1.75
N VAL A 63 3.14 15.08 -2.12
CA VAL A 63 4.34 14.99 -1.29
C VAL A 63 4.84 16.39 -1.03
N TRP A 64 4.82 16.80 0.22
CA TRP A 64 5.35 18.07 0.68
C TRP A 64 6.20 17.85 1.93
N ALA A 65 7.41 18.36 1.92
CA ALA A 65 8.26 18.46 3.12
C ALA A 65 9.28 19.58 2.95
N GLU A 66 9.41 20.41 3.95
CA GLU A 66 10.45 21.43 4.05
C GLU A 66 11.12 21.35 5.42
N THR A 67 12.37 20.91 5.42
CA THR A 67 13.19 20.76 6.62
C THR A 67 14.54 21.44 6.42
N SER A 68 15.38 21.47 7.46
CA SER A 68 16.76 21.96 7.32
C SER A 68 17.62 21.09 6.40
N ASP A 69 17.24 19.83 6.17
CA ASP A 69 18.05 18.80 5.53
C ASP A 69 17.60 18.51 4.10
N TYR A 70 16.33 18.77 3.79
CA TYR A 70 15.77 18.51 2.47
C TYR A 70 14.50 19.33 2.18
N PHE A 71 14.22 19.45 0.89
CA PHE A 71 12.99 19.99 0.33
C PHE A 71 12.39 19.00 -0.67
N LEU A 72 11.12 18.67 -0.49
CA LEU A 72 10.35 17.79 -1.37
C LEU A 72 9.03 18.45 -1.71
N ASP A 73 8.79 18.69 -3.00
CA ASP A 73 7.52 19.19 -3.50
C ASP A 73 7.21 18.52 -4.84
N PHE A 74 6.31 17.54 -4.83
CA PHE A 74 5.90 16.86 -6.04
C PHE A 74 4.62 16.05 -5.85
N TYR A 75 4.05 15.63 -6.97
CA TYR A 75 2.87 14.79 -7.02
C TYR A 75 3.20 13.45 -7.65
N GLN A 76 2.58 12.40 -7.12
CA GLN A 76 2.74 11.05 -7.67
C GLN A 76 1.39 10.40 -7.91
N ASN A 77 1.27 9.73 -9.07
CA ASN A 77 0.13 8.94 -9.46
C ASN A 77 0.57 7.48 -9.56
N GLN A 78 -0.05 6.61 -8.78
CA GLN A 78 0.28 5.20 -8.69
C GLN A 78 -0.86 4.35 -9.26
N ALA A 79 -0.51 3.40 -10.10
CA ALA A 79 -1.41 2.36 -10.58
C ALA A 79 -0.88 0.99 -10.19
N ASP A 80 -1.77 0.15 -9.65
CA ASP A 80 -1.46 -1.21 -9.22
C ASP A 80 -2.44 -2.20 -9.82
N ILE A 81 -1.94 -3.38 -10.16
CA ILE A 81 -2.75 -4.54 -10.48
C ILE A 81 -2.10 -5.79 -9.87
N ALA A 82 -2.92 -6.66 -9.29
CA ALA A 82 -2.44 -7.93 -8.77
C ALA A 82 -3.46 -9.06 -8.97
N ILE A 83 -2.95 -10.27 -9.10
CA ILE A 83 -3.73 -11.49 -9.16
C ILE A 83 -3.29 -12.37 -8.00
N LEU A 84 -4.22 -12.65 -7.10
CA LEU A 84 -4.07 -13.57 -6.00
C LEU A 84 -4.73 -14.90 -6.37
N TRP A 85 -4.04 -16.00 -6.16
CA TRP A 85 -4.53 -17.36 -6.29
C TRP A 85 -4.56 -18.05 -4.94
N GLN A 86 -5.74 -18.51 -4.52
CA GLN A 86 -5.90 -19.36 -3.36
C GLN A 86 -5.62 -20.81 -3.78
N VAL A 87 -4.38 -21.25 -3.70
CA VAL A 87 -3.93 -22.58 -4.19
C VAL A 87 -4.68 -23.71 -3.49
N ASN A 88 -4.78 -23.63 -2.16
CA ASN A 88 -5.53 -24.58 -1.32
C ASN A 88 -5.95 -23.88 -0.01
N SER A 89 -6.47 -24.62 0.94
CA SER A 89 -6.93 -24.05 2.23
C SER A 89 -5.84 -23.37 3.07
N ARG A 90 -4.55 -23.57 2.76
CA ARG A 90 -3.42 -23.04 3.54
C ARG A 90 -2.49 -22.13 2.72
N TRP A 91 -2.39 -22.34 1.42
CA TRP A 91 -1.47 -21.62 0.55
C TRP A 91 -2.20 -20.64 -0.35
N LYS A 92 -1.70 -19.41 -0.38
CA LYS A 92 -2.06 -18.42 -1.40
C LYS A 92 -0.79 -17.79 -1.99
N SER A 93 -0.89 -17.44 -3.26
CA SER A 93 0.18 -16.81 -4.03
C SER A 93 -0.38 -15.60 -4.77
N GLU A 94 0.37 -14.53 -4.83
CA GLU A 94 -0.01 -13.29 -5.52
C GLU A 94 1.14 -12.82 -6.40
N VAL A 95 0.80 -12.32 -7.57
CA VAL A 95 1.73 -11.61 -8.46
C VAL A 95 1.09 -10.26 -8.79
N GLY A 96 1.87 -9.19 -8.73
CA GLY A 96 1.41 -7.84 -8.98
C GLY A 96 2.41 -7.00 -9.76
N PHE A 97 1.89 -5.92 -10.31
CA PHE A 97 2.66 -4.87 -10.96
C PHE A 97 2.23 -3.53 -10.40
N LYS A 98 3.22 -2.68 -10.09
CA LYS A 98 3.07 -1.32 -9.60
C LYS A 98 3.79 -0.36 -10.52
N ARG A 99 3.15 0.75 -10.89
CA ARG A 99 3.76 1.86 -11.59
C ARG A 99 3.43 3.17 -10.90
N ILE A 100 4.46 3.98 -10.67
CA ILE A 100 4.32 5.35 -10.15
C ILE A 100 4.94 6.31 -11.15
N VAL A 101 4.21 7.39 -11.44
CA VAL A 101 4.63 8.47 -12.34
C VAL A 101 4.49 9.79 -11.59
N ALA A 102 5.51 10.63 -11.69
CA ALA A 102 5.44 12.02 -11.26
C ALA A 102 4.51 12.79 -12.22
N ARG A 103 3.37 13.26 -11.72
CA ARG A 103 2.41 13.97 -12.54
C ARG A 103 1.49 14.79 -11.66
N ASP A 104 1.24 16.01 -12.08
CA ASP A 104 0.21 16.85 -11.48
C ASP A 104 -1.13 16.10 -11.41
N ASN A 105 -1.80 16.23 -10.28
CA ASN A 105 -3.05 15.56 -9.98
C ASN A 105 -4.10 16.48 -9.36
N GLY A 106 -3.82 17.79 -9.31
CA GLY A 106 -4.73 18.81 -8.80
C GLY A 106 -4.98 18.72 -7.29
N LEU A 107 -4.12 18.03 -6.53
CA LEU A 107 -4.28 17.90 -5.08
C LEU A 107 -3.88 19.16 -4.31
N ASP A 108 -3.14 20.10 -4.90
CA ASP A 108 -2.74 21.35 -4.22
C ASP A 108 -3.94 22.10 -3.67
N GLU A 109 -4.89 22.45 -4.54
CA GLU A 109 -6.09 23.16 -4.13
C GLU A 109 -6.92 22.36 -3.11
N LEU A 110 -7.00 21.03 -3.29
CA LEU A 110 -7.73 20.16 -2.39
C LEU A 110 -7.06 20.09 -1.01
N THR A 111 -5.73 19.99 -0.96
CA THR A 111 -4.95 19.96 0.28
C THR A 111 -5.08 21.26 1.05
N HIS A 112 -4.91 22.40 0.37
CA HIS A 112 -5.13 23.71 0.98
C HIS A 112 -6.54 23.84 1.59
N ASN A 113 -7.57 23.50 0.82
CA ASN A 113 -8.96 23.56 1.30
C ASN A 113 -9.23 22.60 2.46
N PHE A 114 -8.60 21.42 2.47
CA PHE A 114 -8.73 20.45 3.55
C PHE A 114 -8.08 20.96 4.84
N HIS A 115 -6.85 21.45 4.77
CA HIS A 115 -6.14 22.03 5.92
C HIS A 115 -6.89 23.22 6.50
N ASP A 116 -7.36 24.13 5.64
CA ASP A 116 -8.15 25.29 6.07
C ASP A 116 -9.44 24.89 6.78
N PHE A 117 -10.14 23.87 6.24
CA PHE A 117 -11.38 23.38 6.83
C PHE A 117 -11.19 22.77 8.23
N PHE A 118 -10.08 22.05 8.43
CA PHE A 118 -9.78 21.42 9.72
C PHE A 118 -8.91 22.27 10.65
N GLY A 119 -8.46 23.44 10.21
CA GLY A 119 -7.57 24.32 10.96
C GLY A 119 -6.15 23.74 11.14
N ILE A 120 -5.70 22.93 10.17
CA ILE A 120 -4.35 22.37 10.13
C ILE A 120 -3.43 23.39 9.46
N GLY A 121 -2.22 23.59 10.00
CA GLY A 121 -1.23 24.50 9.40
C GLY A 121 -0.74 24.00 8.04
N GLN A 122 -0.42 24.93 7.13
CA GLN A 122 0.05 24.59 5.76
C GLN A 122 1.54 24.20 5.70
N ASN A 123 2.26 24.30 6.80
CA ASN A 123 3.69 23.95 6.95
C ASN A 123 4.59 24.57 5.85
N GLY A 124 4.37 25.87 5.52
CA GLY A 124 5.15 26.60 4.52
C GLY A 124 4.69 26.41 3.07
N ARG A 125 3.78 25.48 2.79
CA ARG A 125 3.32 25.18 1.42
C ARG A 125 2.67 26.37 0.71
N ASP A 126 2.04 27.27 1.45
CA ASP A 126 1.43 28.50 0.96
C ASP A 126 2.45 29.59 0.59
N GLU A 127 3.73 29.40 0.91
CA GLU A 127 4.82 30.33 0.60
C GLU A 127 5.53 30.01 -0.73
N VAL A 128 5.23 28.87 -1.36
CA VAL A 128 5.85 28.40 -2.61
C VAL A 128 4.86 28.37 -3.77
N PRO A 129 5.34 28.44 -5.05
CA PRO A 129 4.48 28.26 -6.21
C PRO A 129 3.83 26.87 -6.23
N GLN A 130 2.59 26.78 -6.67
CA GLN A 130 1.87 25.52 -6.87
C GLN A 130 2.44 24.68 -8.00
N ASP A 131 2.08 23.39 -8.05
CA ASP A 131 2.40 22.43 -9.13
C ASP A 131 3.91 22.26 -9.38
N GLN A 132 4.74 22.34 -8.32
CA GLN A 132 6.18 22.13 -8.43
C GLN A 132 6.51 20.62 -8.53
N PHE A 133 7.67 20.35 -9.16
CA PHE A 133 8.31 19.01 -9.18
C PHE A 133 9.78 19.21 -8.81
N HIS A 134 10.06 19.28 -7.50
CA HIS A 134 11.35 19.61 -6.96
C HIS A 134 11.74 18.68 -5.82
N ILE A 135 12.95 18.13 -5.89
CA ILE A 135 13.61 17.37 -4.82
C ILE A 135 14.99 17.95 -4.62
N SER A 136 15.26 18.44 -3.42
CA SER A 136 16.58 18.91 -3.01
C SER A 136 17.03 18.25 -1.72
N ILE A 137 18.18 17.58 -1.72
CA ILE A 137 18.79 16.95 -0.55
C ILE A 137 20.29 17.35 -0.59
N PRO A 138 20.65 18.51 -0.04
CA PRO A 138 21.99 19.11 -0.20
C PRO A 138 23.14 18.23 0.30
N GLU A 139 22.95 17.54 1.44
CA GLU A 139 24.00 16.65 2.00
C GLU A 139 24.40 15.54 1.04
N LEU A 140 23.49 15.16 0.12
CA LEU A 140 23.68 14.10 -0.84
C LEU A 140 24.04 14.61 -2.23
N GLY A 141 24.06 15.93 -2.40
CA GLY A 141 24.21 16.56 -3.70
C GLY A 141 23.08 16.20 -4.68
N ILE A 142 21.90 15.89 -4.15
CA ILE A 142 20.70 15.58 -4.95
C ILE A 142 19.95 16.87 -5.18
N GLU A 143 19.75 17.18 -6.46
CA GLU A 143 18.93 18.30 -6.92
C GLU A 143 18.21 17.85 -8.21
N ILE A 144 16.90 17.68 -8.15
CA ILE A 144 16.08 17.20 -9.27
C ILE A 144 14.93 18.19 -9.43
N ASN A 145 14.88 18.84 -10.58
CA ASN A 145 13.87 19.83 -10.94
C ASN A 145 13.11 19.36 -12.17
N ASP A 146 11.88 19.86 -12.33
CA ASP A 146 11.07 19.74 -13.56
C ASP A 146 10.93 18.29 -14.05
N PHE A 147 10.72 17.33 -13.12
CA PHE A 147 10.61 15.92 -13.45
C PHE A 147 9.17 15.42 -13.66
N GLU A 148 8.25 16.31 -13.97
CA GLU A 148 6.89 15.91 -14.36
C GLU A 148 6.93 14.97 -15.57
N GLY A 149 6.13 13.91 -15.51
CA GLY A 149 6.07 12.86 -16.53
C GLY A 149 7.06 11.72 -16.33
N GLU A 150 8.06 11.88 -15.46
CA GLU A 150 9.05 10.85 -15.18
C GLU A 150 8.47 9.66 -14.41
N THR A 151 8.99 8.48 -14.69
CA THR A 151 8.62 7.26 -13.97
C THR A 151 9.44 7.15 -12.69
N LEU A 152 8.75 7.18 -11.54
CA LEU A 152 9.37 7.01 -10.22
C LEU A 152 9.57 5.53 -9.88
N THR A 153 8.65 4.67 -10.29
CA THR A 153 8.68 3.22 -9.99
C THR A 153 8.01 2.43 -11.11
N ASN A 154 8.66 1.34 -11.51
CA ASN A 154 8.08 0.22 -12.23
C ASN A 154 8.47 -1.06 -11.52
N ALA A 155 7.53 -1.74 -10.86
CA ALA A 155 7.89 -2.88 -10.05
C ALA A 155 7.00 -4.10 -10.26
N LEU A 156 7.62 -5.26 -10.33
CA LEU A 156 6.96 -6.56 -10.22
C LEU A 156 7.03 -7.03 -8.77
N THR A 157 5.93 -7.58 -8.27
CA THR A 157 5.83 -8.13 -6.93
C THR A 157 5.38 -9.58 -6.97
N SER A 158 5.89 -10.39 -6.07
CA SER A 158 5.36 -11.72 -5.78
C SER A 158 5.24 -11.89 -4.28
N TYR A 159 4.12 -12.42 -3.84
CA TYR A 159 3.86 -12.70 -2.43
C TYR A 159 3.32 -14.11 -2.29
N ASN A 160 3.90 -14.89 -1.37
CA ASN A 160 3.48 -16.25 -1.08
C ASN A 160 3.22 -16.38 0.42
N GLU A 161 2.09 -16.95 0.81
CA GLU A 161 1.67 -17.04 2.20
C GLU A 161 1.24 -18.46 2.56
N TYR A 162 1.68 -18.89 3.73
CA TYR A 162 1.26 -20.15 4.36
C TYR A 162 0.51 -19.89 5.65
N ARG A 163 -0.74 -20.30 5.71
CA ARG A 163 -1.56 -20.27 6.91
C ARG A 163 -1.30 -21.49 7.77
N PHE A 164 -0.69 -21.28 8.92
CA PHE A 164 -0.30 -22.37 9.83
C PHE A 164 -1.32 -22.58 10.96
N TYR A 165 -2.17 -21.59 11.27
CA TYR A 165 -3.24 -21.70 12.26
C TYR A 165 -4.53 -21.05 11.77
N SER A 166 -5.67 -21.69 12.06
CA SER A 166 -7.00 -21.10 11.83
C SER A 166 -8.03 -21.84 12.70
N ASP A 167 -8.88 -21.08 13.36
CA ASP A 167 -10.11 -21.55 14.00
C ASP A 167 -11.32 -20.77 13.49
N THR A 168 -12.41 -20.71 14.26
CA THR A 168 -13.65 -20.03 13.87
C THR A 168 -13.46 -18.52 13.68
N ASN A 169 -12.63 -17.89 14.52
CA ASN A 169 -12.49 -16.43 14.58
C ASN A 169 -11.08 -15.95 14.27
N HIS A 170 -10.06 -16.77 14.49
CA HIS A 170 -8.66 -16.40 14.43
C HIS A 170 -7.93 -17.10 13.30
N SER A 171 -6.99 -16.41 12.69
CA SER A 171 -6.11 -16.95 11.67
C SER A 171 -4.71 -16.36 11.77
N LEU A 172 -3.69 -17.18 11.59
CA LEU A 172 -2.29 -16.80 11.57
C LEU A 172 -1.59 -17.35 10.34
N SER A 173 -0.81 -16.54 9.70
CA SER A 173 -0.03 -16.90 8.51
C SER A 173 1.36 -16.28 8.53
N ALA A 174 2.27 -16.86 7.76
CA ALA A 174 3.56 -16.29 7.44
C ALA A 174 3.68 -16.11 5.94
N GLY A 175 4.22 -14.99 5.51
CA GLY A 175 4.36 -14.62 4.10
C GLY A 175 5.78 -14.22 3.73
N PHE A 176 6.11 -14.43 2.46
CA PHE A 176 7.35 -14.03 1.84
C PHE A 176 7.06 -13.20 0.58
N SER A 177 7.73 -12.06 0.46
CA SER A 177 7.61 -11.13 -0.68
C SER A 177 8.92 -11.05 -1.46
N ILE A 178 8.79 -10.95 -2.78
CA ILE A 178 9.85 -10.55 -3.71
C ILE A 178 9.36 -9.27 -4.41
N TYR A 179 10.28 -8.35 -4.61
CA TYR A 179 10.03 -7.09 -5.30
C TYR A 179 11.21 -6.80 -6.23
N TYR A 180 10.90 -6.48 -7.47
CA TYR A 180 11.87 -6.10 -8.48
C TYR A 180 11.45 -4.78 -9.13
N ASN A 181 12.20 -3.70 -8.86
CA ASN A 181 11.97 -2.38 -9.44
C ASN A 181 12.94 -2.16 -10.61
N PHE A 182 12.42 -1.71 -11.76
CA PHE A 182 13.17 -1.55 -13.01
C PHE A 182 12.76 -0.26 -13.72
N VAL A 183 13.26 0.87 -13.29
CA VAL A 183 13.15 2.15 -13.99
C VAL A 183 14.38 2.32 -14.90
N ASN A 184 14.18 2.34 -16.22
CA ASN A 184 15.27 2.22 -17.19
C ASN A 184 15.93 3.55 -17.57
N SER A 185 15.27 4.69 -17.31
CA SER A 185 15.71 6.02 -17.73
C SER A 185 15.24 7.10 -16.75
N GLY A 186 15.75 8.32 -16.93
CA GLY A 186 15.40 9.48 -16.13
C GLY A 186 16.16 9.57 -14.82
N PRO A 187 15.86 10.58 -14.00
CA PRO A 187 16.55 10.83 -12.73
C PRO A 187 16.30 9.75 -11.68
N PHE A 188 15.22 8.98 -11.83
CA PHE A 188 14.84 7.88 -10.93
C PHE A 188 15.23 6.50 -11.47
N LYS A 189 16.14 6.44 -12.45
CA LYS A 189 16.64 5.17 -12.98
C LYS A 189 17.10 4.26 -11.85
N ARG A 190 16.53 3.03 -11.82
CA ARG A 190 16.79 2.07 -10.76
C ARG A 190 16.59 0.64 -11.23
N ASP A 191 17.46 -0.24 -10.77
CA ASP A 191 17.37 -1.69 -10.90
C ASP A 191 17.61 -2.29 -9.51
N SER A 192 16.56 -2.73 -8.82
CA SER A 192 16.69 -3.23 -7.45
C SER A 192 15.86 -4.48 -7.21
N PHE A 193 16.45 -5.42 -6.47
CA PHE A 193 15.80 -6.65 -6.02
C PHE A 193 15.71 -6.67 -4.50
N GLU A 194 14.48 -6.75 -3.98
CA GLU A 194 14.22 -6.68 -2.55
C GLU A 194 13.38 -7.88 -2.10
N GLN A 195 13.52 -8.25 -0.84
CA GLN A 195 12.84 -9.40 -0.25
C GLN A 195 12.28 -9.02 1.11
N GLY A 196 11.16 -9.62 1.48
CA GLY A 196 10.54 -9.40 2.78
C GLY A 196 9.87 -10.64 3.34
N VAL A 197 9.79 -10.70 4.65
CA VAL A 197 9.03 -11.71 5.37
C VAL A 197 8.09 -11.03 6.35
N GLN A 198 6.90 -11.59 6.52
CA GLN A 198 5.90 -11.04 7.44
C GLN A 198 5.09 -12.14 8.11
N ILE A 199 4.60 -11.84 9.30
CA ILE A 199 3.59 -12.62 10.01
C ILE A 199 2.30 -11.81 9.99
N ASN A 200 1.19 -12.45 9.66
CA ASN A 200 -0.13 -11.84 9.64
C ASN A 200 -1.05 -12.53 10.65
N TYR A 201 -1.84 -11.73 11.31
CA TYR A 201 -2.93 -12.19 12.16
C TYR A 201 -4.23 -11.54 11.71
N SER A 202 -5.31 -12.32 11.69
CA SER A 202 -6.66 -11.84 11.45
C SER A 202 -7.62 -12.40 12.48
N PHE A 203 -8.47 -11.51 13.00
CA PHE A 203 -9.61 -11.86 13.82
C PHE A 203 -10.89 -11.45 13.09
N ARG A 204 -11.90 -12.32 13.07
CA ARG A 204 -13.20 -12.03 12.46
C ARG A 204 -14.32 -12.50 13.36
N ASN A 205 -15.25 -11.58 13.63
CA ASN A 205 -16.45 -11.89 14.37
C ASN A 205 -17.63 -11.08 13.79
N GLU A 206 -18.56 -11.76 13.10
CA GLU A 206 -19.71 -11.14 12.46
C GLU A 206 -19.37 -9.87 11.66
N LYS A 207 -19.62 -8.69 12.26
CA LYS A 207 -19.41 -7.37 11.65
C LYS A 207 -18.01 -6.78 11.86
N HIS A 208 -17.23 -7.40 12.75
CA HIS A 208 -15.94 -6.87 13.19
C HIS A 208 -14.80 -7.72 12.62
N THR A 209 -13.88 -7.08 11.96
CA THR A 209 -12.64 -7.74 11.55
C THR A 209 -11.46 -6.89 11.99
N PHE A 210 -10.45 -7.55 12.50
CA PHE A 210 -9.18 -6.93 12.87
C PHE A 210 -8.04 -7.66 12.15
N HIS A 211 -7.07 -6.89 11.66
CA HIS A 211 -5.86 -7.41 11.05
C HIS A 211 -4.63 -6.81 11.71
N SER A 212 -3.57 -7.57 11.79
CA SER A 212 -2.25 -7.04 12.13
C SER A 212 -1.16 -7.75 11.34
N MET A 213 -0.08 -7.02 11.10
CA MET A 213 1.10 -7.50 10.39
C MET A 213 2.35 -6.99 11.09
N LEU A 214 3.36 -7.84 11.16
CA LEU A 214 4.72 -7.48 11.53
C LEU A 214 5.66 -8.12 10.51
N GLY A 215 6.61 -7.35 9.99
CA GLY A 215 7.54 -7.87 9.01
C GLY A 215 8.82 -7.07 8.90
N VAL A 216 9.76 -7.66 8.17
CA VAL A 216 11.05 -7.06 7.85
C VAL A 216 11.33 -7.23 6.37
N VAL A 217 11.98 -6.23 5.79
CA VAL A 217 12.45 -6.23 4.42
C VAL A 217 13.97 -6.14 4.38
N ASN A 218 14.55 -6.80 3.38
CA ASN A 218 15.96 -6.63 3.02
C ASN A 218 16.02 -5.97 1.65
N ARG A 219 16.67 -4.81 1.59
CA ARG A 219 16.75 -3.95 0.41
C ARG A 219 18.07 -4.18 -0.32
N SER A 220 18.01 -4.11 -1.64
CA SER A 220 19.20 -4.05 -2.48
C SER A 220 19.62 -2.59 -2.61
N SER A 221 20.88 -2.30 -2.40
CA SER A 221 21.45 -0.95 -2.29
C SER A 221 22.00 -0.40 -3.60
N SER A 222 21.60 -0.89 -4.77
CA SER A 222 22.42 -0.72 -5.96
C SER A 222 22.43 0.68 -6.60
N ASP A 223 21.48 1.57 -6.39
CA ASP A 223 21.38 2.77 -7.26
C ASP A 223 20.95 4.10 -6.60
N ILE A 224 20.63 4.12 -5.33
CA ILE A 224 20.66 5.36 -4.55
C ILE A 224 22.03 5.40 -3.86
N PRO A 225 22.68 6.55 -3.64
CA PRO A 225 23.98 6.56 -2.97
C PRO A 225 23.98 5.59 -1.81
N ASN A 226 24.78 4.53 -1.94
CA ASN A 226 24.72 3.28 -1.14
C ASN A 226 24.82 3.47 0.38
N GLU A 227 25.11 4.68 0.82
CA GLU A 227 25.37 5.02 2.22
C GLU A 227 24.12 5.51 2.95
N LEU A 228 23.00 5.67 2.24
CA LEU A 228 21.81 6.31 2.79
C LEU A 228 20.67 5.38 3.15
N LEU A 229 20.45 4.31 2.37
CA LEU A 229 19.35 3.41 2.64
C LEU A 229 19.74 2.35 3.66
N THR A 230 18.96 2.25 4.72
CA THR A 230 19.04 1.09 5.62
C THR A 230 18.80 -0.18 4.80
N LYS A 231 19.74 -1.12 4.90
CA LYS A 231 19.62 -2.43 4.23
C LYS A 231 18.43 -3.24 4.73
N GLN A 232 18.05 -3.04 5.98
CA GLN A 232 16.94 -3.70 6.62
C GLN A 232 15.96 -2.69 7.18
N ALA A 233 14.69 -2.91 6.96
CA ALA A 233 13.63 -2.07 7.51
C ALA A 233 12.54 -2.93 8.14
N GLY A 234 12.07 -2.51 9.32
CA GLY A 234 10.94 -3.10 9.99
C GLY A 234 9.65 -2.41 9.56
N MET A 235 8.58 -3.18 9.47
CA MET A 235 7.23 -2.66 9.17
C MET A 235 6.22 -3.34 10.06
N TRP A 236 5.23 -2.59 10.54
CA TRP A 236 4.07 -3.15 11.19
C TRP A 236 2.82 -2.36 10.82
N ALA A 237 1.69 -3.05 10.77
CA ALA A 237 0.42 -2.43 10.49
C ALA A 237 -0.70 -3.09 11.29
N VAL A 238 -1.73 -2.31 11.59
CA VAL A 238 -2.97 -2.78 12.17
C VAL A 238 -4.13 -2.19 11.38
N GLY A 239 -5.23 -2.94 11.27
CA GLY A 239 -6.43 -2.51 10.59
C GLY A 239 -7.67 -3.04 11.28
N TYR A 240 -8.71 -2.23 11.26
CA TYR A 240 -10.03 -2.57 11.76
C TYR A 240 -11.07 -2.26 10.71
N ASN A 241 -11.94 -3.23 10.47
CA ASN A 241 -13.04 -3.12 9.52
C ASN A 241 -14.37 -3.37 10.25
N TYR A 242 -15.33 -2.46 10.05
CA TYR A 242 -16.69 -2.60 10.52
C TYR A 242 -17.67 -2.69 9.36
N ALA A 243 -18.35 -3.84 9.23
CA ALA A 243 -19.38 -4.06 8.23
C ALA A 243 -20.75 -3.61 8.78
N PHE A 244 -21.30 -2.51 8.25
CA PHE A 244 -22.68 -2.09 8.58
C PHE A 244 -23.68 -3.14 8.13
N ASN A 245 -23.43 -3.70 6.94
CA ASN A 245 -24.20 -4.76 6.31
C ASN A 245 -23.31 -5.48 5.27
N ASN A 246 -23.88 -6.40 4.50
CA ASN A 246 -23.16 -7.19 3.50
C ASN A 246 -22.57 -6.37 2.33
N LYS A 247 -22.97 -5.09 2.19
CA LYS A 247 -22.55 -4.22 1.09
C LYS A 247 -21.63 -3.08 1.51
N HIS A 248 -21.74 -2.63 2.75
CA HIS A 248 -21.10 -1.40 3.19
C HIS A 248 -20.20 -1.65 4.41
N SER A 249 -18.96 -1.26 4.33
CA SER A 249 -18.04 -1.29 5.45
C SER A 249 -17.14 -0.05 5.50
N VAL A 250 -16.70 0.30 6.70
CA VAL A 250 -15.68 1.31 6.98
C VAL A 250 -14.44 0.63 7.51
N ILE A 251 -13.30 1.10 7.07
CA ILE A 251 -11.99 0.52 7.35
C ILE A 251 -11.09 1.62 7.89
N ILE A 252 -10.38 1.34 8.97
CA ILE A 252 -9.35 2.22 9.53
C ILE A 252 -8.09 1.38 9.67
N GLU A 253 -6.98 1.88 9.13
CA GLU A 253 -5.68 1.20 9.23
C GLU A 253 -4.61 2.19 9.69
N SER A 254 -3.58 1.66 10.36
CA SER A 254 -2.35 2.37 10.68
C SER A 254 -1.17 1.53 10.20
N HIS A 255 -0.35 2.13 9.35
CA HIS A 255 0.84 1.53 8.78
C HIS A 255 2.07 2.28 9.30
N ASN A 256 3.07 1.54 9.74
CA ASN A 256 4.28 2.08 10.31
C ASN A 256 5.48 1.45 9.62
N TYR A 257 6.39 2.31 9.20
CA TYR A 257 7.62 1.93 8.51
C TYR A 257 8.78 2.50 9.31
N SER A 258 9.80 1.69 9.60
CA SER A 258 11.04 2.22 10.18
C SER A 258 11.67 3.23 9.23
N GLY A 259 12.45 4.16 9.74
CA GLY A 259 13.19 5.11 8.93
C GLY A 259 13.98 4.44 7.81
N TRP A 260 14.21 5.14 6.73
CA TRP A 260 14.83 4.59 5.54
C TRP A 260 16.31 4.95 5.38
N ALA A 261 16.80 5.92 6.16
CA ALA A 261 18.18 6.37 6.11
C ALA A 261 19.00 5.95 7.34
N GLU A 262 20.28 5.70 7.14
CA GLU A 262 21.29 5.57 8.21
C GLU A 262 21.92 6.95 8.46
N SER A 263 21.16 7.90 8.96
CA SER A 263 21.61 9.27 9.24
C SER A 263 21.00 9.78 10.55
N ASN A 264 21.41 10.95 11.00
CA ASN A 264 20.79 11.65 12.12
C ASN A 264 19.68 12.62 11.66
N ALA A 265 19.35 12.61 10.38
CA ALA A 265 18.32 13.44 9.76
C ALA A 265 16.92 12.86 9.94
N ASP A 266 15.90 13.66 9.62
CA ASP A 266 14.48 13.29 9.71
C ASP A 266 14.14 12.01 8.94
N PHE A 267 14.88 11.70 7.87
CA PHE A 267 14.77 10.45 7.12
C PHE A 267 15.04 9.17 7.92
N SER A 268 15.75 9.26 9.05
CA SER A 268 15.99 8.12 9.95
C SER A 268 14.79 7.86 10.86
N GLU A 269 13.84 8.79 10.94
CA GLU A 269 12.66 8.66 11.75
C GLU A 269 11.60 7.76 11.07
N PRO A 270 10.82 7.00 11.87
CA PRO A 270 9.74 6.18 11.33
C PRO A 270 8.66 7.02 10.65
N SER A 271 8.13 6.58 9.51
CA SER A 271 6.91 7.14 8.94
C SER A 271 5.68 6.37 9.41
N ASN A 272 4.57 7.10 9.58
CA ASN A 272 3.29 6.55 10.01
C ASN A 272 2.17 7.08 9.11
N GLU A 273 1.45 6.16 8.49
CA GLU A 273 0.29 6.47 7.64
C GLU A 273 -0.99 5.93 8.29
N VAL A 274 -2.00 6.79 8.41
CA VAL A 274 -3.35 6.41 8.80
C VAL A 274 -4.22 6.40 7.57
N VAL A 275 -4.90 5.27 7.33
CA VAL A 275 -5.80 5.08 6.19
C VAL A 275 -7.23 5.01 6.69
N LEU A 276 -8.08 5.88 6.16
CA LEU A 276 -9.52 5.82 6.34
C LEU A 276 -10.17 5.36 5.04
N GLY A 277 -10.86 4.23 5.07
CA GLY A 277 -11.44 3.60 3.90
C GLY A 277 -12.93 3.31 4.01
N TYR A 278 -13.57 3.29 2.85
CA TYR A 278 -14.95 2.82 2.67
C TYR A 278 -14.97 1.79 1.56
N ARG A 279 -15.67 0.67 1.80
CA ARG A 279 -15.88 -0.40 0.82
C ARG A 279 -17.34 -0.58 0.50
N TYR A 280 -17.64 -0.63 -0.82
CA TYR A 280 -18.92 -1.07 -1.35
C TYR A 280 -18.76 -2.44 -2.00
N SER A 281 -19.39 -3.47 -1.42
CA SER A 281 -19.28 -4.86 -1.87
C SER A 281 -20.55 -5.31 -2.59
N LEU A 282 -20.36 -5.91 -3.74
CA LEU A 282 -21.35 -6.70 -4.48
C LEU A 282 -20.96 -8.18 -4.41
N ASP A 283 -21.69 -9.08 -5.08
CA ASP A 283 -21.45 -10.53 -4.94
C ASP A 283 -20.00 -10.95 -5.19
N ARG A 284 -19.41 -10.49 -6.31
CA ARG A 284 -18.03 -10.84 -6.73
C ARG A 284 -17.13 -9.63 -6.93
N VAL A 285 -17.65 -8.44 -6.68
CA VAL A 285 -16.96 -7.18 -6.90
C VAL A 285 -16.96 -6.36 -5.62
N ALA A 286 -15.84 -5.71 -5.30
CA ALA A 286 -15.82 -4.66 -4.30
C ALA A 286 -15.12 -3.42 -4.86
N LEU A 287 -15.65 -2.26 -4.49
CA LEU A 287 -15.06 -0.95 -4.74
C LEU A 287 -14.57 -0.38 -3.42
N ASP A 288 -13.32 0.03 -3.40
CA ASP A 288 -12.67 0.66 -2.26
C ASP A 288 -12.41 2.13 -2.57
N PHE A 289 -12.69 2.99 -1.60
CA PHE A 289 -12.29 4.39 -1.59
C PHE A 289 -11.55 4.64 -0.29
N SER A 290 -10.37 5.22 -0.35
CA SER A 290 -9.62 5.53 0.85
C SER A 290 -8.83 6.81 0.73
N MET A 291 -8.60 7.43 1.88
CA MET A 291 -7.69 8.54 2.10
C MET A 291 -6.59 8.04 3.03
N SER A 292 -5.36 8.40 2.73
CA SER A 292 -4.19 8.18 3.57
C SER A 292 -3.59 9.51 3.95
N GLU A 293 -3.25 9.65 5.20
CA GLU A 293 -2.70 10.85 5.82
C GLU A 293 -1.55 10.45 6.74
N ASN A 294 -0.54 11.28 6.87
CA ASN A 294 0.48 11.07 7.88
C ASN A 294 -0.04 11.47 9.27
N ALA A 295 0.41 10.80 10.29
CA ALA A 295 -0.02 11.07 11.66
C ALA A 295 1.15 11.41 12.58
N ARG A 296 2.37 11.19 12.14
CA ARG A 296 3.58 11.39 12.93
C ARG A 296 4.78 11.52 12.01
N ASN A 297 5.75 12.40 12.36
CA ASN A 297 6.92 12.72 11.53
C ASN A 297 6.46 13.12 10.13
N MET A 298 5.71 14.21 10.06
CA MET A 298 4.94 14.63 8.89
C MET A 298 5.84 14.80 7.66
N ASP A 299 7.06 15.31 7.86
CA ASP A 299 8.03 15.52 6.78
C ASP A 299 8.60 14.22 6.17
N ASN A 300 8.38 13.07 6.83
CA ASN A 300 8.86 11.76 6.37
C ASN A 300 7.75 10.88 5.77
N SER A 301 6.61 11.44 5.47
CA SER A 301 5.48 10.76 4.86
C SER A 301 4.81 11.62 3.80
N THR A 302 3.83 11.07 3.10
CA THR A 302 3.01 11.85 2.16
C THR A 302 2.09 12.79 2.94
N ASP A 303 1.83 13.95 2.38
CA ASP A 303 0.92 14.93 2.96
C ASP A 303 -0.52 14.38 2.94
N ILE A 304 -1.03 14.05 1.77
CA ILE A 304 -2.32 13.39 1.59
C ILE A 304 -2.33 12.49 0.36
N ALA A 305 -3.06 11.38 0.44
CA ALA A 305 -3.27 10.52 -0.71
C ALA A 305 -4.71 10.00 -0.77
N PHE A 306 -5.25 9.88 -1.99
CA PHE A 306 -6.56 9.30 -2.26
C PHE A 306 -6.44 8.09 -3.16
N THR A 307 -7.14 7.00 -2.79
CA THR A 307 -7.10 5.75 -3.55
C THR A 307 -8.50 5.30 -3.92
N VAL A 308 -8.64 4.86 -5.17
CA VAL A 308 -9.80 4.10 -5.65
C VAL A 308 -9.33 2.69 -5.98
N GLY A 309 -9.99 1.68 -5.43
CA GLY A 309 -9.65 0.27 -5.64
C GLY A 309 -10.82 -0.54 -6.19
N LEU A 310 -10.49 -1.56 -6.94
CA LEU A 310 -11.41 -2.57 -7.46
C LEU A 310 -10.90 -3.95 -7.09
N ARG A 311 -11.80 -4.82 -6.61
CA ARG A 311 -11.55 -6.24 -6.36
C ARG A 311 -12.57 -7.09 -7.08
N TYR A 312 -12.13 -8.20 -7.66
CA TYR A 312 -13.00 -9.16 -8.35
C TYR A 312 -12.58 -10.59 -8.03
N ILE A 313 -13.50 -11.41 -7.54
CA ILE A 313 -13.28 -12.84 -7.26
C ILE A 313 -13.85 -13.70 -8.39
N ILE A 314 -13.01 -14.62 -8.89
CA ILE A 314 -13.34 -15.58 -9.95
C ILE A 314 -13.46 -16.98 -9.34
#